data_d3d9e8bbd46ee50a7624bd3fb7a6dbef
#
_entry.id   d3d9e8bbd46ee50a7624bd3fb7a6dbef
#
_cell.length_a   1.000
_cell.length_b   1.000
_cell.length_c   1.000
_cell.angle_alpha   90.00
_cell.angle_beta   90.00
_cell.angle_gamma   90.00
#
_symmetry.space_group_name_H-M   'P 1'
#
loop_
_entity.id
_entity.type
_entity.pdbx_description
1 polymer ?
#
loop_
_entity_poly.entity_id
_entity_poly.type
_entity_poly.pdbx_seq_one_letter_code
_entity_poly.pdbx_strand_id
1 'polypeptide(L)'
;MAKYFKITLSILMISVIIASCKKDSVVDEDGLLITFRQECFVSNFELLGADFVSVRSKTAVIDTVAQTIDVEVLFGTDLKNVYPQFTLATDCKLDPKVTGRTDLSNLASPKVYTVVSGNRQIRKAYKLNIKFQ
;
A
#
# COMPACT_ATOMS: atom_id res chain seq x y z
N MET A 1 11.08 -8.24 63.16
CA MET A 1 11.76 -7.51 62.07
C MET A 1 11.95 -8.37 60.80
N ALA A 2 12.46 -9.60 60.90
CA ALA A 2 12.69 -10.45 59.74
C ALA A 2 11.42 -10.88 58.94
N LYS A 3 10.25 -10.95 59.57
CA LYS A 3 8.96 -11.32 58.92
C LYS A 3 8.52 -10.21 57.93
N TYR A 4 8.67 -8.98 58.27
CA TYR A 4 8.24 -7.86 57.40
C TYR A 4 9.17 -7.63 56.24
N PHE A 5 10.46 -7.91 56.41
CA PHE A 5 11.45 -7.81 55.34
C PHE A 5 11.18 -8.80 54.21
N LYS A 6 10.74 -10.01 54.52
CA LYS A 6 10.37 -11.03 53.53
C LYS A 6 9.09 -10.65 52.73
N ILE A 7 8.16 -10.00 53.39
CA ILE A 7 6.90 -9.56 52.77
C ILE A 7 7.13 -8.38 51.83
N THR A 8 7.96 -7.41 52.24
CA THR A 8 8.31 -6.26 51.40
C THR A 8 9.14 -6.66 50.19
N LEU A 9 10.03 -7.63 50.31
CA LEU A 9 10.80 -8.14 49.19
C LEU A 9 9.91 -8.92 48.19
N SER A 10 8.91 -9.65 48.69
CA SER A 10 7.94 -10.39 47.86
C SER A 10 7.02 -9.42 47.08
N ILE A 11 6.62 -8.32 47.70
CA ILE A 11 5.79 -7.29 47.03
C ILE A 11 6.60 -6.53 45.97
N LEU A 12 7.87 -6.29 46.22
CA LEU A 12 8.75 -5.64 45.23
C LEU A 12 9.00 -6.52 44.02
N MET A 13 9.06 -7.85 44.19
CA MET A 13 9.22 -8.78 43.08
C MET A 13 7.97 -8.92 42.20
N ILE A 14 6.79 -8.73 42.77
CA ILE A 14 5.51 -8.80 42.03
C ILE A 14 5.30 -7.55 41.18
N SER A 15 5.80 -6.39 41.57
CA SER A 15 5.64 -5.15 40.80
C SER A 15 6.50 -5.07 39.55
N VAL A 16 7.53 -5.91 39.40
CA VAL A 16 8.39 -5.97 38.19
C VAL A 16 7.78 -6.76 37.04
N ILE A 17 6.75 -7.59 37.31
CA ILE A 17 6.15 -8.46 36.30
C ILE A 17 5.10 -7.73 35.45
N ILE A 18 4.66 -6.54 35.83
CA ILE A 18 3.61 -5.78 35.11
C ILE A 18 4.19 -4.83 34.03
N ALA A 19 5.49 -4.79 33.84
CA ALA A 19 6.11 -4.19 32.68
C ALA A 19 6.03 -5.16 31.49
N SER A 20 4.81 -5.63 31.19
CA SER A 20 4.52 -6.34 29.95
C SER A 20 4.76 -5.40 28.80
N CYS A 21 5.78 -5.68 28.00
CA CYS A 21 6.04 -5.03 26.74
C CYS A 21 4.76 -4.99 25.91
N LYS A 22 4.05 -3.87 25.87
CA LYS A 22 3.22 -3.54 24.75
C LYS A 22 4.20 -3.39 23.58
N LYS A 23 4.24 -4.37 22.69
CA LYS A 23 4.76 -4.15 21.35
C LYS A 23 3.83 -3.13 20.71
N ASP A 24 4.13 -1.87 20.89
CA ASP A 24 3.46 -0.83 20.12
C ASP A 24 3.88 -1.04 18.67
N SER A 25 2.99 -1.67 17.90
CA SER A 25 3.16 -1.79 16.47
C SER A 25 3.21 -0.38 15.91
N VAL A 26 4.34 0.00 15.31
CA VAL A 26 4.48 1.31 14.70
C VAL A 26 3.62 1.33 13.44
N VAL A 27 2.63 2.21 13.42
CA VAL A 27 1.74 2.44 12.28
C VAL A 27 1.95 3.84 11.74
N ASP A 28 1.65 4.01 10.45
CA ASP A 28 1.68 5.31 9.81
C ASP A 28 0.37 6.09 9.99
N GLU A 29 0.26 7.25 9.35
CA GLU A 29 -0.92 8.12 9.40
C GLU A 29 -2.19 7.48 8.84
N ASP A 30 -2.06 6.45 8.00
CA ASP A 30 -3.16 5.67 7.44
C ASP A 30 -3.55 4.46 8.31
N GLY A 31 -2.87 4.27 9.43
CA GLY A 31 -3.06 3.12 10.32
C GLY A 31 -2.43 1.82 9.80
N LEU A 32 -1.56 1.89 8.80
CA LEU A 32 -0.87 0.75 8.22
C LEU A 32 0.44 0.48 8.94
N LEU A 33 0.75 -0.81 9.14
CA LEU A 33 1.96 -1.24 9.83
C LEU A 33 3.22 -0.80 9.07
N ILE A 34 4.15 -0.18 9.78
CA ILE A 34 5.49 0.10 9.30
C ILE A 34 6.37 -1.12 9.58
N THR A 35 7.05 -1.62 8.56
CA THR A 35 7.91 -2.80 8.63
C THR A 35 9.34 -2.46 8.23
N PHE A 36 10.24 -3.43 8.22
CA PHE A 36 11.61 -3.25 7.73
C PHE A 36 11.76 -3.49 6.23
N ARG A 37 10.67 -3.80 5.51
CA ARG A 37 10.75 -4.14 4.10
C ARG A 37 11.08 -2.92 3.26
N GLN A 38 12.02 -3.11 2.34
CA GLN A 38 12.51 -2.07 1.42
C GLN A 38 12.00 -2.26 0.00
N GLU A 39 11.40 -3.39 -0.31
CA GLU A 39 10.81 -3.63 -1.63
C GLU A 39 9.78 -2.54 -1.93
N CYS A 40 9.82 -2.02 -3.13
CA CYS A 40 8.99 -0.90 -3.54
C CYS A 40 8.69 -0.99 -5.03
N PHE A 41 7.65 -1.72 -5.39
CA PHE A 41 7.26 -1.89 -6.80
C PHE A 41 5.78 -2.27 -6.93
N VAL A 42 5.25 -2.08 -8.14
CA VAL A 42 3.96 -2.62 -8.56
C VAL A 42 4.19 -3.99 -9.20
N SER A 43 3.50 -5.02 -8.74
CA SER A 43 3.62 -6.37 -9.29
C SER A 43 2.52 -6.69 -10.30
N ASN A 44 1.34 -6.10 -10.16
CA ASN A 44 0.24 -6.25 -11.11
C ASN A 44 -0.66 -5.01 -11.08
N PHE A 45 -1.39 -4.82 -12.18
CA PHE A 45 -2.36 -3.74 -12.31
C PHE A 45 -3.62 -4.26 -13.01
N GLU A 46 -4.77 -3.95 -12.46
CA GLU A 46 -6.08 -4.21 -13.03
C GLU A 46 -6.86 -2.92 -13.19
N LEU A 47 -7.69 -2.85 -14.22
CA LEU A 47 -8.59 -1.74 -14.43
C LEU A 47 -10.01 -2.27 -14.63
N LEU A 48 -10.90 -1.91 -13.73
CA LEU A 48 -12.31 -2.27 -13.79
C LEU A 48 -13.14 -1.10 -14.30
N GLY A 49 -14.15 -1.39 -15.09
CA GLY A 49 -15.16 -0.43 -15.50
C GLY A 49 -16.16 -0.12 -14.40
N ALA A 50 -17.17 0.70 -14.72
CA ALA A 50 -18.24 1.07 -13.79
C ALA A 50 -19.07 -0.13 -13.29
N ASP A 51 -19.10 -1.20 -14.06
CA ASP A 51 -19.73 -2.49 -13.73
C ASP A 51 -18.83 -3.47 -12.97
N PHE A 52 -17.64 -3.03 -12.56
CA PHE A 52 -16.61 -3.84 -11.89
C PHE A 52 -16.10 -5.02 -12.71
N VAL A 53 -16.22 -4.96 -14.02
CA VAL A 53 -15.63 -5.93 -14.95
C VAL A 53 -14.37 -5.36 -15.56
N SER A 54 -13.35 -6.22 -15.76
CA SER A 54 -12.09 -5.81 -16.38
C SER A 54 -12.32 -5.20 -17.76
N VAL A 55 -11.73 -4.04 -17.99
CA VAL A 55 -11.75 -3.34 -19.27
C VAL A 55 -10.45 -3.49 -20.05
N ARG A 56 -9.48 -4.24 -19.52
CA ARG A 56 -8.22 -4.51 -20.21
C ARG A 56 -8.47 -5.49 -21.37
N SER A 57 -7.80 -5.24 -22.49
CA SER A 57 -7.76 -6.17 -23.60
C SER A 57 -6.73 -7.29 -23.38
N LYS A 58 -5.70 -7.02 -22.57
CA LYS A 58 -4.63 -7.95 -22.19
C LYS A 58 -4.01 -7.56 -20.86
N THR A 59 -3.15 -8.42 -20.33
CA THR A 59 -2.41 -8.15 -19.09
C THR A 59 -1.60 -6.86 -19.20
N ALA A 60 -1.63 -6.03 -18.16
CA ALA A 60 -0.83 -4.82 -18.09
C ALA A 60 0.67 -5.15 -18.09
N VAL A 61 1.46 -4.32 -18.76
CA VAL A 61 2.92 -4.42 -18.78
C VAL A 61 3.49 -3.45 -17.74
N ILE A 62 4.21 -4.00 -16.77
CA ILE A 62 4.81 -3.22 -15.70
C ILE A 62 6.31 -3.25 -15.85
N ASP A 63 6.92 -2.07 -16.00
CA ASP A 63 8.36 -1.89 -16.00
C ASP A 63 8.78 -1.26 -14.67
N THR A 64 9.42 -2.06 -13.83
CA THR A 64 9.87 -1.63 -12.50
C THR A 64 11.12 -0.76 -12.54
N VAL A 65 11.86 -0.76 -13.64
CA VAL A 65 13.06 0.07 -13.86
C VAL A 65 12.64 1.45 -14.38
N ALA A 66 11.86 1.48 -15.45
CA ALA A 66 11.33 2.73 -16.01
C ALA A 66 10.19 3.32 -15.15
N GLN A 67 9.62 2.53 -14.25
CA GLN A 67 8.48 2.88 -13.40
C GLN A 67 7.26 3.30 -14.23
N THR A 68 6.87 2.40 -15.15
CA THR A 68 5.70 2.57 -16.00
C THR A 68 4.75 1.40 -15.87
N ILE A 69 3.46 1.69 -16.06
CA ILE A 69 2.38 0.71 -16.16
C ILE A 69 1.68 0.97 -17.49
N ASP A 70 1.82 0.07 -18.45
CA ASP A 70 1.22 0.19 -19.77
C ASP A 70 -0.01 -0.70 -19.85
N VAL A 71 -1.17 -0.09 -20.05
CA VAL A 71 -2.47 -0.76 -20.08
C VAL A 71 -3.14 -0.52 -21.42
N GLU A 72 -3.58 -1.59 -22.05
CA GLU A 72 -4.43 -1.52 -23.23
C GLU A 72 -5.87 -1.87 -22.83
N VAL A 73 -6.79 -0.96 -23.13
CA VAL A 73 -8.21 -1.11 -22.80
C VAL A 73 -9.05 -1.38 -24.05
N LEU A 74 -10.17 -2.03 -23.85
CA LEU A 74 -11.14 -2.30 -24.91
C LEU A 74 -11.65 -0.99 -25.51
N PHE A 75 -11.83 -0.98 -26.81
CA PHE A 75 -12.40 0.16 -27.52
C PHE A 75 -13.77 0.53 -26.94
N GLY A 76 -14.03 1.82 -26.77
CA GLY A 76 -15.29 2.32 -26.21
C GLY A 76 -15.36 2.32 -24.68
N THR A 77 -14.28 1.95 -23.98
CA THR A 77 -14.24 2.01 -22.51
C THR A 77 -14.43 3.45 -22.02
N ASP A 78 -15.34 3.63 -21.05
CA ASP A 78 -15.53 4.91 -20.35
C ASP A 78 -14.46 5.09 -19.27
N LEU A 79 -13.37 5.76 -19.61
CA LEU A 79 -12.26 6.02 -18.70
C LEU A 79 -12.56 7.07 -17.63
N LYS A 80 -13.70 7.75 -17.66
CA LYS A 80 -14.11 8.67 -16.60
C LYS A 80 -14.61 7.96 -15.35
N ASN A 81 -15.02 6.70 -15.49
CA ASN A 81 -15.67 5.93 -14.45
C ASN A 81 -15.02 4.55 -14.31
N VAL A 82 -13.76 4.52 -13.96
CA VAL A 82 -12.98 3.27 -13.80
C VAL A 82 -12.46 3.11 -12.38
N TYR A 83 -12.14 1.88 -12.02
CA TYR A 83 -11.59 1.50 -10.72
C TYR A 83 -10.20 0.89 -10.90
N PRO A 84 -9.12 1.67 -10.77
CA PRO A 84 -7.77 1.13 -10.82
C PRO A 84 -7.47 0.29 -9.58
N GLN A 85 -6.88 -0.87 -9.79
CA GLN A 85 -6.47 -1.79 -8.73
C GLN A 85 -5.00 -2.14 -8.89
N PHE A 86 -4.23 -1.90 -7.86
CA PHE A 86 -2.81 -2.16 -7.81
C PHE A 86 -2.51 -3.34 -6.90
N THR A 87 -1.65 -4.24 -7.37
CA THR A 87 -0.99 -5.22 -6.51
C THR A 87 0.44 -4.74 -6.30
N LEU A 88 0.79 -4.49 -5.06
CA LEU A 88 2.08 -3.93 -4.66
C LEU A 88 2.96 -5.01 -4.03
N ALA A 89 4.26 -4.74 -3.94
CA ALA A 89 5.15 -5.51 -3.09
C ALA A 89 4.64 -5.52 -1.64
N THR A 90 5.00 -6.55 -0.90
CA THR A 90 4.51 -6.76 0.48
C THR A 90 4.79 -5.52 1.35
N ASP A 91 3.78 -5.11 2.10
CA ASP A 91 3.80 -3.95 3.02
C ASP A 91 3.92 -2.58 2.34
N CYS A 92 3.95 -2.51 1.02
CA CYS A 92 3.87 -1.25 0.28
C CYS A 92 2.47 -0.63 0.35
N LYS A 93 2.42 0.68 0.17
CA LYS A 93 1.18 1.43 -0.01
C LYS A 93 1.27 2.40 -1.17
N LEU A 94 0.13 2.87 -1.65
CA LEU A 94 0.04 4.01 -2.57
C LEU A 94 -0.12 5.31 -1.81
N ASP A 95 0.53 6.36 -2.29
CA ASP A 95 0.39 7.71 -1.79
C ASP A 95 0.32 8.69 -2.99
N PRO A 96 -0.82 9.36 -3.23
CA PRO A 96 -2.07 9.27 -2.48
C PRO A 96 -2.77 7.92 -2.64
N LYS A 97 -3.56 7.57 -1.63
CA LYS A 97 -4.38 6.35 -1.61
C LYS A 97 -5.43 6.39 -2.72
N VAL A 98 -5.63 5.28 -3.40
CA VAL A 98 -6.74 5.11 -4.37
C VAL A 98 -8.01 4.75 -3.60
N THR A 99 -9.04 5.59 -3.73
CA THR A 99 -10.29 5.45 -2.98
C THR A 99 -11.49 5.33 -3.91
N GLY A 100 -11.52 4.33 -4.77
CA GLY A 100 -12.68 4.04 -5.58
C GLY A 100 -12.61 4.59 -7.00
N ARG A 101 -13.73 5.13 -7.47
CA ARG A 101 -13.88 5.56 -8.87
C ARG A 101 -12.93 6.71 -9.23
N THR A 102 -12.26 6.57 -10.35
CA THR A 102 -11.23 7.49 -10.81
C THR A 102 -11.48 7.89 -12.27
N ASP A 103 -11.23 9.13 -12.60
CA ASP A 103 -11.23 9.62 -13.98
C ASP A 103 -9.81 9.51 -14.55
N LEU A 104 -9.64 8.64 -15.54
CA LEU A 104 -8.40 8.42 -16.27
C LEU A 104 -8.52 8.81 -17.75
N SER A 105 -9.49 9.63 -18.10
CA SER A 105 -9.78 10.00 -19.49
C SER A 105 -8.77 10.96 -20.12
N ASN A 106 -7.97 11.66 -19.31
CA ASN A 106 -6.93 12.56 -19.84
C ASN A 106 -5.67 11.80 -20.22
N LEU A 107 -5.64 11.23 -21.40
CA LEU A 107 -4.50 10.45 -21.90
C LEU A 107 -3.28 11.31 -22.27
N ALA A 108 -3.47 12.60 -22.49
CA ALA A 108 -2.37 13.54 -22.79
C ALA A 108 -1.53 13.85 -21.54
N SER A 109 -2.11 13.68 -20.35
CA SER A 109 -1.45 13.86 -19.07
C SER A 109 -1.61 12.59 -18.20
N PRO A 110 -0.79 11.57 -18.43
CA PRO A 110 -0.88 10.31 -17.71
C PRO A 110 -0.76 10.50 -16.20
N LYS A 111 -1.59 9.79 -15.46
CA LYS A 111 -1.61 9.87 -14.01
C LYS A 111 -0.40 9.15 -13.41
N VAL A 112 0.15 9.72 -12.37
CA VAL A 112 1.28 9.18 -11.62
C VAL A 112 0.80 8.69 -10.26
N TYR A 113 1.22 7.49 -9.89
CA TYR A 113 0.96 6.89 -8.59
C TYR A 113 2.28 6.59 -7.89
N THR A 114 2.44 7.05 -6.66
CA THR A 114 3.65 6.80 -5.89
C THR A 114 3.47 5.58 -5.00
N VAL A 115 4.38 4.61 -5.15
CA VAL A 115 4.49 3.45 -4.27
C VAL A 115 5.45 3.78 -3.14
N VAL A 116 5.07 3.46 -1.92
CA VAL A 116 5.88 3.67 -0.72
C VAL A 116 6.20 2.32 -0.10
N SER A 117 7.47 2.06 0.20
CA SER A 117 7.94 0.81 0.79
C SER A 117 7.40 0.56 2.20
N GLY A 118 7.51 -0.68 2.68
CA GLY A 118 7.08 -1.06 4.02
C GLY A 118 7.76 -0.27 5.14
N ASN A 119 9.03 0.12 4.96
CA ASN A 119 9.76 0.96 5.92
C ASN A 119 9.50 2.47 5.73
N ARG A 120 8.65 2.86 4.79
CA ARG A 120 8.28 4.25 4.46
C ARG A 120 9.43 5.14 3.98
N GLN A 121 10.61 4.57 3.69
CA GLN A 121 11.80 5.32 3.30
C GLN A 121 12.00 5.40 1.78
N ILE A 122 11.46 4.44 1.02
CA ILE A 122 11.61 4.38 -0.43
C ILE A 122 10.27 4.74 -1.08
N ARG A 123 10.33 5.65 -2.05
CA ARG A 123 9.18 6.12 -2.82
C ARG A 123 9.51 6.01 -4.31
N LYS A 124 8.62 5.39 -5.08
CA LYS A 124 8.76 5.26 -6.53
C LYS A 124 7.48 5.69 -7.23
N ALA A 125 7.61 6.67 -8.10
CA ALA A 125 6.50 7.19 -8.89
C ALA A 125 6.32 6.36 -10.17
N TYR A 126 5.17 5.74 -10.31
CA TYR A 126 4.78 4.96 -11.50
C TYR A 126 3.85 5.79 -12.38
N LYS A 127 4.18 5.87 -13.65
CA LYS A 127 3.36 6.52 -14.66
C LYS A 127 2.42 5.50 -15.30
N LEU A 128 1.12 5.78 -15.24
CA LEU A 128 0.09 4.94 -15.83
C LEU A 128 -0.20 5.41 -17.26
N ASN A 129 0.19 4.62 -18.24
CA ASN A 129 -0.07 4.87 -19.65
C ASN A 129 -1.23 3.99 -20.10
N ILE A 130 -2.28 4.61 -20.62
CA ILE A 130 -3.47 3.90 -21.13
C ILE A 130 -3.58 4.15 -22.62
N LYS A 131 -3.85 3.11 -23.38
CA LYS A 131 -4.20 3.19 -24.80
C LYS A 131 -5.40 2.33 -25.08
N PHE A 132 -6.17 2.69 -26.11
CA PHE A 132 -7.24 1.86 -26.64
C PHE A 132 -6.68 0.78 -27.57
N GLN A 133 -7.39 -0.33 -27.61
CA GLN A 133 -7.15 -1.43 -28.53
C GLN A 133 -7.32 -0.97 -29.99
#